data_99d4fb732be01cb4f43707a7a0f27e79
#
_entry.id   99d4fb732be01cb4f43707a7a0f27e79
#
_cell.length_a   1.000
_cell.length_b   1.000
_cell.length_c   1.000
_cell.angle_alpha   90.00
_cell.angle_beta   90.00
_cell.angle_gamma   90.00
#
_symmetry.space_group_name_H-M   'P 1'
#
loop_
_entity.id
_entity.type
_entity.pdbx_description
1 polymer ?
#
loop_
_entity_poly.entity_id
_entity_poly.type
_entity_poly.pdbx_seq_one_letter_code
_entity_poly.pdbx_strand_id
1 'polypeptide(L)'
;MQDAQIIDLYWSRNEQAITESQRSYGSYCQSIAFHILYDREDADECVNDTWLKAWNAMPPKRPGRLGLFLGTITRNLSLDRWKGKHAMKRGNGNILLALDELAECVPDRHNTEDAVEAAELERLLNEFLHTLPERECNVFLRRYWYVEEYNDIAARYGMKLNTVKTTLFRTRARLKEFLEKEGIEL
;
A
#
# COMPACT_ATOMS: atom_id res chain seq x y z
N MET A 1 15.98 -0.75 16.62
CA MET A 1 16.48 -2.09 16.20
C MET A 1 16.47 -2.14 14.69
N GLN A 2 17.39 -2.89 14.04
CA GLN A 2 17.38 -3.04 12.58
C GLN A 2 16.33 -4.10 12.15
N ASP A 3 15.79 -3.97 10.93
CA ASP A 3 14.75 -4.88 10.40
C ASP A 3 15.11 -6.35 10.54
N ALA A 4 16.35 -6.73 10.19
CA ALA A 4 16.81 -8.10 10.27
C ALA A 4 16.68 -8.68 11.69
N GLN A 5 17.00 -7.89 12.71
CA GLN A 5 16.91 -8.31 14.12
C GLN A 5 15.45 -8.49 14.55
N ILE A 6 14.54 -7.63 14.10
CA ILE A 6 13.10 -7.78 14.39
C ILE A 6 12.56 -9.03 13.71
N ILE A 7 12.97 -9.29 12.45
CA ILE A 7 12.58 -10.51 11.73
C ILE A 7 13.09 -11.76 12.45
N ASP A 8 14.32 -11.75 12.97
CA ASP A 8 14.87 -12.87 13.75
C ASP A 8 14.08 -13.13 15.03
N LEU A 9 13.55 -12.09 15.69
CA LEU A 9 12.65 -12.25 16.83
C LEU A 9 11.33 -12.93 16.43
N TYR A 10 10.74 -12.60 15.28
CA TYR A 10 9.55 -13.31 14.76
C TYR A 10 9.86 -14.78 14.49
N TRP A 11 11.01 -15.06 13.89
CA TRP A 11 11.43 -16.43 13.56
C TRP A 11 11.70 -17.28 14.80
N SER A 12 12.24 -16.68 15.86
CA SER A 12 12.45 -17.33 17.16
C SER A 12 11.20 -17.37 18.04
N ARG A 13 10.05 -16.91 17.54
CA ARG A 13 8.80 -16.80 18.31
C ARG A 13 8.93 -16.00 19.60
N ASN A 14 9.76 -14.95 19.57
CA ASN A 14 9.92 -14.06 20.70
C ASN A 14 8.92 -12.88 20.60
N GLU A 15 8.06 -12.74 21.61
CA GLU A 15 7.02 -11.69 21.65
C GLU A 15 7.57 -10.25 21.58
N GLN A 16 8.84 -10.04 21.90
CA GLN A 16 9.52 -8.76 21.70
C GLN A 16 9.46 -8.29 20.23
N ALA A 17 9.30 -9.20 19.26
CA ALA A 17 9.09 -8.85 17.86
C ALA A 17 7.93 -7.89 17.65
N ILE A 18 6.82 -8.09 18.35
CA ILE A 18 5.62 -7.25 18.27
C ILE A 18 5.92 -5.87 18.85
N THR A 19 6.52 -5.83 20.06
CA THR A 19 6.87 -4.56 20.71
C THR A 19 7.83 -3.71 19.87
N GLU A 20 8.86 -4.34 19.30
CA GLU A 20 9.83 -3.64 18.46
C GLU A 20 9.22 -3.20 17.12
N SER A 21 8.34 -4.00 16.53
CA SER A 21 7.58 -3.61 15.33
C SER A 21 6.67 -2.41 15.61
N GLN A 22 5.94 -2.43 16.72
CA GLN A 22 5.09 -1.32 17.12
C GLN A 22 5.88 -0.05 17.37
N ARG A 23 7.05 -0.15 18.03
CA ARG A 23 7.92 0.99 18.27
C ARG A 23 8.47 1.60 16.98
N SER A 24 8.87 0.76 16.02
CA SER A 24 9.54 1.20 14.79
C SER A 24 8.56 1.60 13.68
N TYR A 25 7.41 0.93 13.60
CA TYR A 25 6.47 1.03 12.47
C TYR A 25 5.04 1.39 12.87
N GLY A 26 4.74 1.54 14.18
CA GLY A 26 3.39 1.84 14.65
C GLY A 26 2.79 3.09 14.02
N SER A 27 3.52 4.21 14.03
CA SER A 27 3.07 5.47 13.42
C SER A 27 2.88 5.37 11.90
N TYR A 28 3.72 4.59 11.21
CA TYR A 28 3.62 4.34 9.78
C TYR A 28 2.35 3.53 9.44
N CYS A 29 2.13 2.40 10.14
CA CYS A 29 0.94 1.58 9.98
C CYS A 29 -0.33 2.37 10.34
N GLN A 30 -0.30 3.14 11.43
CA GLN A 30 -1.39 4.01 11.84
C GLN A 30 -1.75 5.05 10.78
N SER A 31 -0.75 5.66 10.15
CA SER A 31 -0.96 6.61 9.07
C SER A 31 -1.67 5.95 7.87
N ILE A 32 -1.26 4.74 7.48
CA ILE A 32 -1.90 3.99 6.39
C ILE A 32 -3.37 3.69 6.74
N ALA A 33 -3.61 3.08 7.91
CA ALA A 33 -4.95 2.69 8.31
C ALA A 33 -5.89 3.89 8.44
N PHE A 34 -5.44 4.98 9.07
CA PHE A 34 -6.24 6.17 9.26
C PHE A 34 -6.62 6.87 7.94
N HIS A 35 -5.70 6.95 6.96
CA HIS A 35 -6.00 7.53 5.64
C HIS A 35 -7.03 6.74 4.84
N ILE A 36 -7.17 5.44 5.11
CA ILE A 36 -8.15 4.58 4.44
C ILE A 36 -9.48 4.59 5.18
N LEU A 37 -9.45 4.52 6.52
CA LEU A 37 -10.65 4.30 7.33
C LEU A 37 -11.30 5.60 7.81
N TYR A 38 -10.53 6.68 7.95
CA TYR A 38 -10.96 7.97 8.53
C TYR A 38 -11.60 7.83 9.92
N ASP A 39 -11.30 6.73 10.61
CA ASP A 39 -11.77 6.39 11.94
C ASP A 39 -10.58 5.92 12.78
N ARG A 40 -10.42 6.49 13.98
CA ARG A 40 -9.23 6.22 14.80
C ARG A 40 -9.29 4.86 15.48
N GLU A 41 -10.47 4.46 15.96
CA GLU A 41 -10.67 3.17 16.61
C GLU A 41 -10.47 2.02 15.63
N ASP A 42 -11.06 2.14 14.43
CA ASP A 42 -10.84 1.17 13.34
C ASP A 42 -9.37 1.09 12.91
N ALA A 43 -8.69 2.23 12.85
CA ALA A 43 -7.28 2.28 12.49
C ALA A 43 -6.42 1.60 13.55
N ASP A 44 -6.66 1.86 14.84
CA ASP A 44 -5.97 1.22 15.97
C ASP A 44 -6.17 -0.31 15.94
N GLU A 45 -7.38 -0.77 15.68
CA GLU A 45 -7.70 -2.20 15.56
C GLU A 45 -6.98 -2.84 14.35
N CYS A 46 -7.00 -2.20 13.18
CA CYS A 46 -6.25 -2.70 12.01
C CYS A 46 -4.74 -2.77 12.25
N VAL A 47 -4.18 -1.84 13.01
CA VAL A 47 -2.76 -1.89 13.39
C VAL A 47 -2.48 -3.07 14.33
N ASN A 48 -3.35 -3.33 15.29
CA ASN A 48 -3.22 -4.50 16.17
C ASN A 48 -3.33 -5.82 15.38
N ASP A 49 -4.29 -5.91 14.46
CA ASP A 49 -4.44 -7.06 13.57
C ASP A 49 -3.22 -7.24 12.65
N THR A 50 -2.53 -6.15 12.30
CA THR A 50 -1.29 -6.20 11.52
C THR A 50 -0.21 -6.98 12.26
N TRP A 51 -0.04 -6.76 13.57
CA TRP A 51 0.94 -7.48 14.37
C TRP A 51 0.62 -8.97 14.45
N LEU A 52 -0.65 -9.32 14.64
CA LEU A 52 -1.10 -10.71 14.66
C LEU A 52 -0.88 -11.41 13.31
N LYS A 53 -1.23 -10.76 12.19
CA LYS A 53 -0.98 -11.31 10.85
C LYS A 53 0.52 -11.46 10.55
N ALA A 54 1.34 -10.50 10.95
CA ALA A 54 2.79 -10.57 10.81
C ALA A 54 3.37 -11.74 11.63
N TRP A 55 2.92 -11.92 12.86
CA TRP A 55 3.28 -13.04 13.72
C TRP A 55 2.96 -14.39 13.09
N ASN A 56 1.77 -14.53 12.52
CA ASN A 56 1.35 -15.77 11.88
C ASN A 56 2.04 -16.03 10.52
N ALA A 57 2.48 -14.98 9.85
CA ALA A 57 3.15 -15.10 8.55
C ALA A 57 4.65 -15.37 8.66
N MET A 58 5.28 -15.03 9.76
CA MET A 58 6.71 -15.23 10.02
C MET A 58 6.93 -16.20 11.19
N PRO A 59 7.52 -17.38 11.00
CA PRO A 59 7.86 -18.05 9.74
C PRO A 59 6.62 -18.58 8.99
N PRO A 60 6.68 -18.99 7.70
CA PRO A 60 7.91 -19.19 6.92
C PRO A 60 8.40 -17.96 6.14
N LYS A 61 7.58 -16.87 6.06
CA LYS A 61 7.97 -15.67 5.30
C LYS A 61 9.13 -14.94 5.99
N ARG A 62 10.13 -14.51 5.17
CA ARG A 62 11.25 -13.69 5.63
C ARG A 62 11.37 -12.46 4.73
N PRO A 63 10.64 -11.38 5.02
CA PRO A 63 10.60 -10.21 4.17
C PRO A 63 11.98 -9.49 4.12
N GLY A 64 12.39 -9.05 2.92
CA GLY A 64 13.62 -8.26 2.77
C GLY A 64 13.49 -6.83 3.31
N ARG A 65 12.26 -6.30 3.41
CA ARG A 65 11.95 -4.97 3.94
C ARG A 65 10.74 -5.07 4.86
N LEU A 66 10.99 -5.06 6.18
CA LEU A 66 9.94 -5.26 7.18
C LEU A 66 8.86 -4.17 7.12
N GLY A 67 9.24 -2.90 6.96
CA GLY A 67 8.28 -1.80 6.88
C GLY A 67 7.29 -1.93 5.71
N LEU A 68 7.76 -2.34 4.51
CA LEU A 68 6.87 -2.59 3.38
C LEU A 68 5.93 -3.77 3.62
N PHE A 69 6.43 -4.85 4.21
CA PHE A 69 5.65 -6.03 4.53
C PHE A 69 4.52 -5.69 5.52
N LEU A 70 4.84 -4.99 6.60
CA LEU A 70 3.84 -4.54 7.59
C LEU A 70 2.86 -3.54 6.98
N GLY A 71 3.34 -2.57 6.20
CA GLY A 71 2.49 -1.61 5.51
C GLY A 71 1.51 -2.26 4.54
N THR A 72 1.93 -3.30 3.81
CA THR A 72 1.04 -4.07 2.93
C THR A 72 -0.05 -4.80 3.71
N ILE A 73 0.30 -5.43 4.83
CA ILE A 73 -0.68 -6.10 5.71
C ILE A 73 -1.69 -5.08 6.22
N THR A 74 -1.22 -3.96 6.77
CA THR A 74 -2.09 -2.90 7.31
C THR A 74 -3.03 -2.35 6.25
N ARG A 75 -2.51 -2.05 5.05
CA ARG A 75 -3.29 -1.54 3.93
C ARG A 75 -4.39 -2.51 3.51
N ASN A 76 -4.06 -3.79 3.35
CA ASN A 76 -5.03 -4.80 2.94
C ASN A 76 -6.13 -4.96 3.99
N LEU A 77 -5.78 -5.04 5.29
CA LEU A 77 -6.75 -5.08 6.39
C LEU A 77 -7.68 -3.87 6.39
N SER A 78 -7.10 -2.67 6.21
CA SER A 78 -7.88 -1.43 6.18
C SER A 78 -8.83 -1.37 4.99
N LEU A 79 -8.40 -1.81 3.80
CA LEU A 79 -9.26 -1.88 2.62
C LEU A 79 -10.37 -2.91 2.77
N ASP A 80 -10.08 -4.09 3.33
CA ASP A 80 -11.08 -5.14 3.58
C ASP A 80 -12.13 -4.66 4.59
N ARG A 81 -11.70 -4.02 5.67
CA ARG A 81 -12.60 -3.42 6.67
C ARG A 81 -13.45 -2.30 6.06
N TRP A 82 -12.83 -1.43 5.27
CA TRP A 82 -13.53 -0.37 4.58
C TRP A 82 -14.60 -0.94 3.63
N LYS A 83 -14.27 -1.94 2.80
CA LYS A 83 -15.21 -2.63 1.92
C LYS A 83 -16.37 -3.24 2.72
N GLY A 84 -16.10 -3.90 3.83
CA GLY A 84 -17.12 -4.49 4.71
C GLY A 84 -18.11 -3.45 5.27
N LYS A 85 -17.61 -2.29 5.73
CA LYS A 85 -18.45 -1.20 6.25
C LYS A 85 -19.25 -0.47 5.16
N HIS A 86 -18.73 -0.39 3.93
CA HIS A 86 -19.32 0.38 2.84
C HIS A 86 -20.06 -0.46 1.79
N ALA A 87 -20.06 -1.79 1.90
CA ALA A 87 -20.87 -2.66 1.08
C ALA A 87 -22.37 -2.34 1.20
N MET A 88 -22.80 -1.69 2.28
CA MET A 88 -24.20 -1.28 2.54
C MET A 88 -24.46 0.24 2.37
N LYS A 89 -23.46 1.07 2.18
CA LYS A 89 -23.63 2.54 2.02
C LYS A 89 -22.88 3.05 0.77
N ARG A 90 -23.62 3.42 -0.26
CA ARG A 90 -23.12 4.19 -1.42
C ARG A 90 -22.67 5.58 -0.93
N GLY A 91 -21.40 5.76 -0.58
CA GLY A 91 -20.98 7.07 -0.04
C GLY A 91 -19.49 7.44 -0.07
N ASN A 92 -18.57 6.55 -0.38
CA ASN A 92 -17.15 6.92 -0.46
C ASN A 92 -16.54 6.52 -1.80
N GLY A 93 -16.95 7.24 -2.86
CA GLY A 93 -16.47 7.02 -4.23
C GLY A 93 -14.97 7.21 -4.43
N ASN A 94 -14.26 7.84 -3.48
CA ASN A 94 -12.86 8.19 -3.66
C ASN A 94 -11.91 6.99 -3.60
N ILE A 95 -12.14 6.05 -2.69
CA ILE A 95 -11.32 4.82 -2.59
C ILE A 95 -11.60 3.91 -3.78
N LEU A 96 -12.88 3.71 -4.12
CA LEU A 96 -13.27 2.96 -5.32
C LEU A 96 -12.67 3.59 -6.56
N LEU A 97 -12.78 4.92 -6.69
CA LEU A 97 -12.22 5.66 -7.82
C LEU A 97 -10.69 5.49 -7.92
N ALA A 98 -9.95 5.53 -6.80
CA ALA A 98 -8.50 5.32 -6.83
C ALA A 98 -8.12 3.89 -7.22
N LEU A 99 -8.88 2.90 -6.76
CA LEU A 99 -8.67 1.50 -7.15
C LEU A 99 -9.02 1.27 -8.62
N ASP A 100 -10.14 1.83 -9.10
CA ASP A 100 -10.56 1.73 -10.50
C ASP A 100 -9.54 2.41 -11.43
N GLU A 101 -9.06 3.61 -11.06
CA GLU A 101 -8.01 4.32 -11.80
C GLU A 101 -6.72 3.48 -11.94
N LEU A 102 -6.34 2.74 -10.89
CA LEU A 102 -5.15 1.91 -10.92
C LEU A 102 -5.38 0.60 -11.68
N ALA A 103 -6.58 0.02 -11.59
CA ALA A 103 -6.97 -1.20 -12.30
C ALA A 103 -6.91 -1.04 -13.83
N GLU A 104 -7.02 0.19 -14.36
CA GLU A 104 -6.84 0.47 -15.79
C GLU A 104 -5.40 0.24 -16.29
N CYS A 105 -4.43 0.13 -15.40
CA CYS A 105 -3.01 0.07 -15.77
C CYS A 105 -2.21 -1.03 -15.03
N VAL A 106 -2.85 -1.85 -14.21
CA VAL A 106 -2.23 -2.98 -13.49
C VAL A 106 -3.16 -4.19 -13.57
N PRO A 107 -2.68 -5.40 -13.91
CA PRO A 107 -3.51 -6.59 -14.02
C PRO A 107 -4.26 -6.90 -12.73
N ASP A 108 -5.49 -7.45 -12.87
CA ASP A 108 -6.31 -7.83 -11.72
C ASP A 108 -5.67 -9.01 -10.99
N ARG A 109 -5.43 -8.84 -9.68
CA ARG A 109 -4.85 -9.89 -8.83
C ARG A 109 -5.69 -11.17 -8.72
N HIS A 110 -6.96 -11.13 -9.14
CA HIS A 110 -7.81 -12.33 -9.12
C HIS A 110 -7.43 -13.36 -10.18
N ASN A 111 -6.65 -12.97 -11.21
CA ASN A 111 -6.16 -13.87 -12.25
C ASN A 111 -4.72 -14.35 -12.02
N THR A 112 -4.00 -13.83 -11.03
CA THR A 112 -2.63 -14.25 -10.73
C THR A 112 -2.64 -15.40 -9.72
N GLU A 113 -2.80 -16.63 -10.21
CA GLU A 113 -2.71 -17.84 -9.38
C GLU A 113 -1.26 -18.17 -8.96
N ASP A 114 -0.26 -17.54 -9.56
CA ASP A 114 1.16 -17.82 -9.32
C ASP A 114 1.85 -16.76 -8.45
N ALA A 115 2.45 -17.21 -7.33
CA ALA A 115 3.27 -16.37 -6.47
C ALA A 115 4.49 -15.75 -7.19
N VAL A 116 4.92 -16.37 -8.30
CA VAL A 116 6.02 -15.90 -9.15
C VAL A 116 5.62 -14.65 -9.93
N GLU A 117 4.43 -14.64 -10.54
CA GLU A 117 3.91 -13.49 -11.28
C GLU A 117 3.67 -12.28 -10.35
N ALA A 118 3.18 -12.53 -9.14
CA ALA A 118 2.99 -11.48 -8.15
C ALA A 118 4.33 -10.84 -7.70
N ALA A 119 5.38 -11.64 -7.55
CA ALA A 119 6.72 -11.16 -7.20
C ALA A 119 7.35 -10.37 -8.36
N GLU A 120 7.14 -10.81 -9.60
CA GLU A 120 7.63 -10.10 -10.78
C GLU A 120 6.92 -8.75 -10.97
N LEU A 121 5.61 -8.71 -10.81
CA LEU A 121 4.85 -7.46 -10.84
C LEU A 121 5.31 -6.48 -9.74
N GLU A 122 5.57 -6.98 -8.52
CA GLU A 122 6.12 -6.16 -7.44
C GLU A 122 7.49 -5.58 -7.81
N ARG A 123 8.36 -6.38 -8.42
CA ARG A 123 9.68 -5.94 -8.90
C ARG A 123 9.54 -4.82 -9.93
N LEU A 124 8.71 -5.03 -10.95
CA LEU A 124 8.47 -4.08 -12.04
C LEU A 124 7.87 -2.77 -11.53
N LEU A 125 6.89 -2.84 -10.63
CA LEU A 125 6.31 -1.64 -10.00
C LEU A 125 7.36 -0.84 -9.23
N ASN A 126 8.23 -1.50 -8.48
CA ASN A 126 9.32 -0.84 -7.77
C ASN A 126 10.31 -0.20 -8.75
N GLU A 127 10.70 -0.88 -9.81
CA GLU A 127 11.57 -0.33 -10.86
C GLU A 127 10.93 0.90 -11.50
N PHE A 128 9.67 0.82 -11.90
CA PHE A 128 8.95 1.96 -12.44
C PHE A 128 8.96 3.17 -11.49
N LEU A 129 8.65 2.96 -10.22
CA LEU A 129 8.64 4.05 -9.21
C LEU A 129 10.01 4.73 -9.09
N HIS A 130 11.10 3.98 -9.23
CA HIS A 130 12.46 4.53 -9.23
C HIS A 130 12.79 5.36 -10.49
N THR A 131 12.06 5.19 -11.60
CA THR A 131 12.22 6.02 -12.80
C THR A 131 11.53 7.38 -12.70
N LEU A 132 10.62 7.54 -11.73
CA LEU A 132 9.85 8.77 -11.57
C LEU A 132 10.66 9.86 -10.88
N PRO A 133 10.49 11.14 -11.28
CA PRO A 133 10.92 12.26 -10.45
C PRO A 133 10.29 12.16 -9.06
N GLU A 134 11.05 12.51 -8.02
CA GLU A 134 10.63 12.38 -6.61
C GLU A 134 9.23 12.93 -6.35
N ARG A 135 8.92 14.11 -6.90
CA ARG A 135 7.60 14.74 -6.71
C ARG A 135 6.47 13.94 -7.35
N GLU A 136 6.68 13.38 -8.55
CA GLU A 136 5.68 12.55 -9.23
C GLU A 136 5.47 11.23 -8.49
N CYS A 137 6.57 10.60 -8.06
CA CYS A 137 6.53 9.38 -7.26
C CYS A 137 5.74 9.61 -5.95
N ASN A 138 6.02 10.69 -5.24
CA ASN A 138 5.33 11.04 -4.01
C ASN A 138 3.84 11.27 -4.24
N VAL A 139 3.44 12.02 -5.28
CA VAL A 139 2.03 12.23 -5.65
C VAL A 139 1.34 10.91 -5.98
N PHE A 140 2.00 10.03 -6.72
CA PHE A 140 1.49 8.71 -7.06
C PHE A 140 1.28 7.83 -5.83
N LEU A 141 2.26 7.75 -4.94
CA LEU A 141 2.15 6.99 -3.69
C LEU A 141 1.05 7.55 -2.77
N ARG A 142 0.90 8.87 -2.67
CA ARG A 142 -0.18 9.46 -1.88
C ARG A 142 -1.55 9.05 -2.40
N ARG A 143 -1.75 9.06 -3.71
CA ARG A 143 -3.03 8.67 -4.31
C ARG A 143 -3.33 7.18 -4.17
N TYR A 144 -2.37 6.31 -4.53
CA TYR A 144 -2.65 4.88 -4.69
C TYR A 144 -2.22 4.01 -3.50
N TRP A 145 -1.23 4.44 -2.74
CA TRP A 145 -0.83 3.73 -1.52
C TRP A 145 -1.61 4.19 -0.29
N TYR A 146 -1.66 5.51 -0.07
CA TYR A 146 -2.36 6.12 1.08
C TYR A 146 -3.82 6.44 0.80
N VAL A 147 -4.26 6.38 -0.45
CA VAL A 147 -5.64 6.68 -0.90
C VAL A 147 -6.08 8.11 -0.55
N GLU A 148 -5.12 9.06 -0.54
CA GLU A 148 -5.42 10.48 -0.27
C GLU A 148 -6.28 11.10 -1.38
N GLU A 149 -7.10 12.07 -1.03
CA GLU A 149 -7.88 12.85 -1.99
C GLU A 149 -7.01 13.80 -2.81
N TYR A 150 -7.44 14.09 -4.02
CA TYR A 150 -6.74 15.04 -4.90
C TYR A 150 -6.50 16.40 -4.25
N ASN A 151 -7.48 16.90 -3.47
CA ASN A 151 -7.39 18.18 -2.78
C ASN A 151 -6.34 18.15 -1.68
N ASP A 152 -6.23 17.08 -0.94
CA ASP A 152 -5.25 16.90 0.14
C ASP A 152 -3.84 16.81 -0.43
N ILE A 153 -3.67 16.05 -1.53
CA ILE A 153 -2.41 15.98 -2.27
C ILE A 153 -2.02 17.35 -2.81
N ALA A 154 -2.98 18.09 -3.40
CA ALA A 154 -2.76 19.42 -3.93
C ALA A 154 -2.30 20.40 -2.83
N ALA A 155 -2.97 20.40 -1.69
CA ALA A 155 -2.62 21.21 -0.52
C ALA A 155 -1.24 20.84 0.04
N ARG A 156 -0.95 19.54 0.18
CA ARG A 156 0.33 19.03 0.72
C ARG A 156 1.54 19.45 -0.11
N TYR A 157 1.43 19.45 -1.42
CA TYR A 157 2.55 19.74 -2.33
C TYR A 157 2.50 21.14 -2.95
N GLY A 158 1.54 22.01 -2.53
CA GLY A 158 1.37 23.34 -3.10
C GLY A 158 1.07 23.31 -4.59
N MET A 159 0.28 22.32 -5.04
CA MET A 159 -0.08 22.13 -6.45
C MET A 159 -1.51 22.57 -6.72
N LYS A 160 -1.79 22.98 -7.96
CA LYS A 160 -3.19 23.14 -8.40
C LYS A 160 -3.83 21.77 -8.57
N LEU A 161 -5.12 21.64 -8.24
CA LEU A 161 -5.88 20.38 -8.37
C LEU A 161 -5.74 19.75 -9.76
N ASN A 162 -5.87 20.55 -10.82
CA ASN A 162 -5.71 20.04 -12.19
C ASN A 162 -4.29 19.53 -12.47
N THR A 163 -3.28 20.11 -11.85
CA THR A 163 -1.89 19.64 -11.98
C THR A 163 -1.74 18.26 -11.36
N VAL A 164 -2.31 18.02 -10.18
CA VAL A 164 -2.31 16.69 -9.53
C VAL A 164 -2.98 15.66 -10.43
N LYS A 165 -4.19 15.95 -10.93
CA LYS A 165 -4.94 15.06 -11.83
C LYS A 165 -4.15 14.74 -13.10
N THR A 166 -3.56 15.75 -13.74
CA THR A 166 -2.78 15.57 -14.98
C THR A 166 -1.49 14.78 -14.71
N THR A 167 -0.81 15.03 -13.59
CA THR A 167 0.38 14.27 -13.19
C THR A 167 0.01 12.80 -13.01
N LEU A 168 -1.02 12.49 -12.26
CA LEU A 168 -1.45 11.10 -12.02
C LEU A 168 -1.88 10.40 -13.31
N PHE A 169 -2.64 11.09 -14.18
CA PHE A 169 -3.03 10.54 -15.48
C PHE A 169 -1.82 10.16 -16.33
N ARG A 170 -0.84 11.07 -16.46
CA ARG A 170 0.40 10.82 -17.22
C ARG A 170 1.24 9.71 -16.60
N THR A 171 1.32 9.67 -15.28
CA THR A 171 2.09 8.63 -14.58
C THR A 171 1.47 7.25 -14.76
N ARG A 172 0.12 7.14 -14.74
CA ARG A 172 -0.57 5.88 -15.06
C ARG A 172 -0.32 5.43 -16.51
N ALA A 173 -0.43 6.35 -17.47
CA ALA A 173 -0.15 6.01 -18.86
C ALA A 173 1.28 5.48 -19.05
N ARG A 174 2.27 6.11 -18.41
CA ARG A 174 3.66 5.65 -18.41
C ARG A 174 3.83 4.29 -17.73
N LEU A 175 3.12 4.04 -16.63
CA LEU A 175 3.13 2.73 -15.94
C LEU A 175 2.58 1.65 -16.86
N LYS A 176 1.46 1.91 -17.52
CA LYS A 176 0.86 0.98 -18.48
C LYS A 176 1.84 0.62 -19.60
N GLU A 177 2.41 1.62 -20.28
CA GLU A 177 3.41 1.42 -21.32
C GLU A 177 4.65 0.66 -20.82
N PHE A 178 5.07 0.92 -19.58
CA PHE A 178 6.20 0.23 -18.97
C PHE A 178 5.90 -1.25 -18.76
N LEU A 179 4.75 -1.59 -18.17
CA LEU A 179 4.34 -2.97 -17.90
C LEU A 179 4.12 -3.75 -19.21
N GLU A 180 3.49 -3.14 -20.23
CA GLU A 180 3.30 -3.76 -21.54
C GLU A 180 4.65 -4.09 -22.22
N LYS A 181 5.66 -3.22 -22.11
CA LYS A 181 7.02 -3.47 -22.63
C LYS A 181 7.73 -4.62 -21.92
N GLU A 182 7.45 -4.81 -20.63
CA GLU A 182 7.98 -5.92 -19.83
C GLU A 182 7.16 -7.22 -20.00
N GLY A 183 6.17 -7.22 -20.92
CA GLY A 183 5.40 -8.41 -21.28
C GLY A 183 4.22 -8.72 -20.34
N ILE A 184 3.81 -7.77 -19.50
CA ILE A 184 2.62 -7.90 -18.66
C ILE A 184 1.39 -7.59 -19.51
N GLU A 185 0.49 -8.57 -19.67
CA GLU A 185 -0.83 -8.37 -20.27
C GLU A 185 -1.77 -7.66 -19.26
N LEU A 186 -2.43 -6.58 -19.72
CA LEU A 186 -3.29 -5.71 -18.89
C LEU A 186 -4.77 -5.89 -19.23
#